data_4ac3770ad1985530994627431d5b0243
#
_entry.id   4ac3770ad1985530994627431d5b0243
#
_cell.length_a   1.000
_cell.length_b   1.000
_cell.length_c   1.000
_cell.angle_alpha   90.00
_cell.angle_beta   90.00
_cell.angle_gamma   90.00
#
_symmetry.space_group_name_H-M   'P 1'
#
loop_
_entity.id
_entity.type
_entity.pdbx_description
1 polymer ?
#
loop_
_entity_poly.entity_id
_entity_poly.type
_entity_poly.pdbx_seq_one_letter_code
_entity_poly.pdbx_strand_id
1 'polypeptide(L)'
;NAQFNACSAARGVANPNQGNDNEKKTTKAEFVKALADSFAFCDEALKMLTDANATEMMKQGQNSVARAAILANVIGHSNEMYGTAIPYYRSKGLIPPSTERAQQMMRKPGA
;
A
#
# COMPACT_ATOMS: atom_id res chain seq x y z
N ASN A 1 -8.74 0.06 -1.41
CA ASN A 1 -9.18 0.94 -2.51
C ASN A 1 -8.02 1.76 -3.08
N ALA A 2 -7.28 2.54 -2.25
CA ALA A 2 -6.25 3.48 -2.70
C ALA A 2 -5.15 2.82 -3.54
N GLN A 3 -4.65 1.67 -3.14
CA GLN A 3 -3.61 0.93 -3.86
C GLN A 3 -4.06 0.50 -5.26
N PHE A 4 -5.27 -0.06 -5.38
CA PHE A 4 -5.81 -0.40 -6.70
C PHE A 4 -5.92 0.81 -7.62
N ASN A 5 -6.40 1.94 -7.10
CA ASN A 5 -6.50 3.18 -7.88
C ASN A 5 -5.14 3.70 -8.34
N ALA A 6 -4.19 3.80 -7.43
CA ALA A 6 -2.87 4.33 -7.73
C ALA A 6 -2.06 3.38 -8.64
N CYS A 7 -2.05 2.08 -8.33
CA CYS A 7 -1.26 1.12 -9.09
C CYS A 7 -1.85 0.83 -10.48
N SER A 8 -3.17 0.91 -10.67
CA SER A 8 -3.76 0.87 -12.00
C SER A 8 -3.36 2.09 -12.85
N ALA A 9 -3.35 3.28 -12.25
CA ALA A 9 -2.87 4.49 -12.92
C ALA A 9 -1.39 4.37 -13.30
N ALA A 10 -0.53 3.92 -12.37
CA ALA A 10 0.89 3.71 -12.64
C ALA A 10 1.15 2.66 -13.73
N ARG A 11 0.34 1.63 -13.82
CA ARG A 11 0.42 0.59 -14.86
C ARG A 11 -0.21 1.01 -16.19
N GLY A 12 -1.07 2.04 -16.19
CA GLY A 12 -1.86 2.42 -17.36
C GLY A 12 -2.92 1.38 -17.73
N VAL A 13 -3.48 0.67 -16.75
CA VAL A 13 -4.51 -0.36 -16.95
C VAL A 13 -5.79 -0.01 -16.19
N ALA A 14 -6.90 -0.67 -16.55
CA ALA A 14 -8.15 -0.52 -15.82
C ALA A 14 -8.01 -0.99 -14.37
N ASN A 15 -8.70 -0.30 -13.44
CA ASN A 15 -8.73 -0.70 -12.04
C ASN A 15 -9.56 -1.99 -11.87
N PRO A 16 -8.95 -3.12 -11.46
CA PRO A 16 -9.68 -4.38 -11.31
C PRO A 16 -10.69 -4.36 -10.16
N ASN A 17 -10.57 -3.38 -9.26
CA ASN A 17 -11.48 -3.20 -8.12
C ASN A 17 -12.57 -2.15 -8.40
N GLN A 18 -12.71 -1.67 -9.65
CA GLN A 18 -13.70 -0.64 -9.99
C GLN A 18 -15.11 -1.14 -9.68
N GLY A 19 -15.90 -0.31 -9.00
CA GLY A 19 -17.26 -0.66 -8.57
C GLY A 19 -17.32 -1.44 -7.25
N ASN A 20 -16.19 -1.90 -6.71
CA ASN A 20 -16.12 -2.53 -5.40
C ASN A 20 -15.58 -1.55 -4.37
N ASP A 21 -16.26 -1.49 -3.24
CA ASP A 21 -15.81 -0.70 -2.10
C ASP A 21 -15.37 -1.65 -0.98
N ASN A 22 -14.07 -1.79 -0.82
CA ASN A 22 -13.50 -2.67 0.20
C ASN A 22 -13.79 -2.19 1.64
N GLU A 23 -14.18 -0.93 1.83
CA GLU A 23 -14.56 -0.40 3.15
C GLU A 23 -15.91 -0.96 3.64
N LYS A 24 -16.71 -1.52 2.74
CA LYS A 24 -18.00 -2.17 3.05
C LYS A 24 -17.87 -3.63 3.50
N LYS A 25 -16.67 -4.20 3.47
CA LYS A 25 -16.42 -5.55 3.98
C LYS A 25 -16.62 -5.59 5.49
N THR A 26 -17.05 -6.73 5.99
CA THR A 26 -17.45 -6.88 7.40
C THR A 26 -16.63 -7.90 8.17
N THR A 27 -15.92 -8.78 7.48
CA THR A 27 -15.13 -9.83 8.13
C THR A 27 -13.63 -9.58 8.01
N LYS A 28 -12.87 -10.00 9.02
CA LYS A 28 -11.42 -9.95 9.00
C LYS A 28 -10.83 -10.67 7.78
N ALA A 29 -11.38 -11.84 7.42
CA ALA A 29 -10.90 -12.63 6.29
C ALA A 29 -11.03 -11.87 4.96
N GLU A 30 -12.15 -11.17 4.75
CA GLU A 30 -12.37 -10.34 3.56
C GLU A 30 -11.39 -9.16 3.50
N PHE A 31 -11.12 -8.50 4.63
CA PHE A 31 -10.13 -7.41 4.67
C PHE A 31 -8.72 -7.92 4.39
N VAL A 32 -8.32 -9.03 5.00
CA VAL A 32 -7.00 -9.64 4.77
C VAL A 32 -6.82 -10.01 3.31
N LYS A 33 -7.84 -10.66 2.71
CA LYS A 33 -7.80 -11.01 1.28
C LYS A 33 -7.71 -9.76 0.40
N ALA A 34 -8.55 -8.77 0.61
CA ALA A 34 -8.55 -7.54 -0.20
C ALA A 34 -7.21 -6.80 -0.10
N LEU A 35 -6.59 -6.79 1.07
CA LEU A 35 -5.28 -6.19 1.28
C LEU A 35 -4.19 -6.97 0.55
N ALA A 36 -4.19 -8.29 0.65
CA ALA A 36 -3.24 -9.15 -0.06
C ALA A 36 -3.36 -8.99 -1.59
N ASP A 37 -4.58 -9.00 -2.11
CA ASP A 37 -4.85 -8.79 -3.55
C ASP A 37 -4.35 -7.40 -4.01
N SER A 38 -4.53 -6.36 -3.21
CA SER A 38 -4.08 -5.00 -3.54
C SER A 38 -2.55 -4.89 -3.53
N PHE A 39 -1.87 -5.54 -2.61
CA PHE A 39 -0.40 -5.61 -2.60
C PHE A 39 0.14 -6.36 -3.81
N ALA A 40 -0.39 -7.53 -4.11
CA ALA A 40 0.02 -8.31 -5.28
C ALA A 40 -0.16 -7.50 -6.58
N PHE A 41 -1.24 -6.75 -6.70
CA PHE A 41 -1.49 -5.89 -7.84
C PHE A 41 -0.46 -4.75 -7.95
N CYS A 42 -0.09 -4.13 -6.82
CA CYS A 42 0.94 -3.08 -6.77
C CYS A 42 2.35 -3.62 -7.00
N ASP A 43 2.65 -4.84 -6.57
CA ASP A 43 3.94 -5.48 -6.84
C ASP A 43 4.22 -5.57 -8.35
N GLU A 44 3.21 -5.83 -9.16
CA GLU A 44 3.34 -5.80 -10.62
C GLU A 44 3.64 -4.40 -11.16
N ALA A 45 3.08 -3.36 -10.56
CA ALA A 45 3.40 -1.97 -10.91
C ALA A 45 4.85 -1.62 -10.57
N LEU A 46 5.34 -2.10 -9.43
CA LEU A 46 6.73 -1.87 -9.01
C LEU A 46 7.73 -2.63 -9.88
N LYS A 47 7.43 -3.88 -10.26
CA LYS A 47 8.28 -4.69 -11.13
C LYS A 47 8.49 -4.08 -12.52
N MET A 48 7.50 -3.37 -13.04
CA MET A 48 7.61 -2.73 -14.35
C MET A 48 8.31 -1.36 -14.33
N LEU A 49 8.60 -0.80 -13.15
CA LEU A 49 9.27 0.48 -13.02
C LEU A 49 10.74 0.37 -13.41
N THR A 50 11.17 1.26 -14.31
CA THR A 50 12.56 1.39 -14.75
C THR A 50 12.96 2.86 -14.78
N ASP A 51 14.26 3.15 -14.84
CA ASP A 51 14.75 4.54 -14.99
C ASP A 51 14.18 5.20 -16.26
N ALA A 52 13.99 4.43 -17.32
CA ALA A 52 13.48 4.93 -18.59
C ALA A 52 12.00 5.35 -18.52
N ASN A 53 11.17 4.67 -17.72
CA ASN A 53 9.73 4.94 -17.64
C ASN A 53 9.29 5.65 -16.35
N ALA A 54 10.20 5.90 -15.42
CA ALA A 54 9.89 6.49 -14.10
C ALA A 54 9.26 7.88 -14.19
N THR A 55 9.69 8.68 -15.16
CA THR A 55 9.23 10.05 -15.39
C THR A 55 8.08 10.16 -16.39
N GLU A 56 7.64 9.04 -16.97
CA GLU A 56 6.50 9.00 -17.88
C GLU A 56 5.23 9.49 -17.16
N MET A 57 4.53 10.43 -17.80
CA MET A 57 3.34 11.05 -17.23
C MET A 57 2.12 10.13 -17.43
N MET A 58 1.55 9.69 -16.33
CA MET A 58 0.39 8.81 -16.29
C MET A 58 -0.86 9.58 -15.88
N LYS A 59 -2.00 9.19 -16.40
CA LYS A 59 -3.29 9.75 -15.94
C LYS A 59 -3.71 9.13 -14.61
N GLN A 60 -3.97 10.02 -13.63
CA GLN A 60 -4.55 9.66 -12.34
C GLN A 60 -5.77 10.56 -12.07
N GLY A 61 -6.96 10.08 -12.39
CA GLY A 61 -8.16 10.91 -12.40
C GLY A 61 -8.04 12.05 -13.42
N GLN A 62 -8.20 13.28 -12.95
CA GLN A 62 -8.06 14.50 -13.79
C GLN A 62 -6.60 14.98 -13.90
N ASN A 63 -5.69 14.39 -13.15
CA ASN A 63 -4.30 14.83 -13.06
C ASN A 63 -3.39 14.00 -13.98
N SER A 64 -2.25 14.60 -14.34
CA SER A 64 -1.13 13.93 -14.98
C SER A 64 0.03 13.90 -13.98
N VAL A 65 0.51 12.72 -13.63
CA VAL A 65 1.50 12.51 -12.56
C VAL A 65 2.58 11.55 -13.06
N ALA A 66 3.84 11.79 -12.76
CA ALA A 66 4.92 10.89 -13.13
C ALA A 66 4.72 9.51 -12.48
N ARG A 67 4.98 8.44 -13.23
CA ARG A 67 4.80 7.04 -12.77
C ARG A 67 5.46 6.77 -11.43
N ALA A 68 6.71 7.18 -11.26
CA ALA A 68 7.43 6.99 -10.00
C ALA A 68 6.80 7.77 -8.84
N ALA A 69 6.25 8.97 -9.09
CA ALA A 69 5.58 9.76 -8.06
C ALA A 69 4.28 9.09 -7.59
N ILE A 70 3.50 8.48 -8.50
CA ILE A 70 2.31 7.71 -8.12
C ILE A 70 2.70 6.57 -7.18
N LEU A 71 3.74 5.81 -7.52
CA LEU A 71 4.20 4.69 -6.70
C LEU A 71 4.80 5.12 -5.36
N ALA A 72 5.54 6.23 -5.32
CA ALA A 72 6.02 6.82 -4.07
C ALA A 72 4.87 7.25 -3.15
N ASN A 73 3.81 7.82 -3.71
CA ASN A 73 2.61 8.19 -2.94
C ASN A 73 1.89 6.99 -2.34
N VAL A 74 1.89 5.82 -3.01
CA VAL A 74 1.35 4.58 -2.43
C VAL A 74 2.08 4.20 -1.15
N ILE A 75 3.40 4.31 -1.14
CA ILE A 75 4.23 4.01 0.04
C ILE A 75 3.93 5.01 1.16
N GLY A 76 3.89 6.30 0.84
CA GLY A 76 3.56 7.37 1.79
C GLY A 76 2.19 7.16 2.43
N HIS A 77 1.16 6.91 1.61
CA HIS A 77 -0.20 6.64 2.09
C HIS A 77 -0.28 5.38 2.95
N SER A 78 0.42 4.32 2.59
CA SER A 78 0.46 3.08 3.39
C SER A 78 1.09 3.32 4.77
N ASN A 79 2.15 4.12 4.85
CA ASN A 79 2.78 4.51 6.11
C ASN A 79 1.85 5.39 6.97
N GLU A 80 1.12 6.31 6.36
CA GLU A 80 0.11 7.14 7.02
C GLU A 80 -1.00 6.27 7.64
N MET A 81 -1.55 5.34 6.87
CA MET A 81 -2.60 4.43 7.34
C MET A 81 -2.09 3.52 8.46
N TYR A 82 -0.87 3.02 8.35
CA TYR A 82 -0.23 2.25 9.41
C TYR A 82 -0.10 3.07 10.69
N GLY A 83 0.42 4.30 10.58
CA GLY A 83 0.54 5.22 11.71
C GLY A 83 -0.80 5.52 12.39
N THR A 84 -1.85 5.71 11.59
CA THR A 84 -3.22 5.93 12.08
C THR A 84 -3.78 4.71 12.83
N ALA A 85 -3.42 3.49 12.40
CA ALA A 85 -3.88 2.24 13.05
C ALA A 85 -3.18 1.96 14.40
N ILE A 86 -1.96 2.46 14.61
CA ILE A 86 -1.16 2.17 15.82
C ILE A 86 -1.87 2.53 17.14
N PRO A 87 -2.49 3.71 17.34
CA PRO A 87 -3.22 4.02 18.57
C PRO A 87 -4.32 3.02 18.88
N TYR A 88 -5.06 2.56 17.85
CA TYR A 88 -6.11 1.55 18.02
C TYR A 88 -5.54 0.20 18.45
N TYR A 89 -4.39 -0.19 17.88
CA TYR A 89 -3.66 -1.40 18.28
C TYR A 89 -3.29 -1.35 19.76
N ARG A 90 -2.67 -0.25 20.19
CA ARG A 90 -2.24 -0.05 21.57
C ARG A 90 -3.40 0.02 22.56
N SER A 91 -4.53 0.63 22.18
CA SER A 91 -5.74 0.68 23.01
C SER A 91 -6.33 -0.71 23.31
N LYS A 92 -6.00 -1.70 22.49
CA LYS A 92 -6.37 -3.12 22.68
C LYS A 92 -5.27 -3.94 23.37
N GLY A 93 -4.22 -3.30 23.89
CA GLY A 93 -3.07 -3.97 24.51
C GLY A 93 -2.18 -4.73 23.53
N LEU A 94 -2.32 -4.50 22.24
CA LEU A 94 -1.54 -5.15 21.19
C LEU A 94 -0.24 -4.37 20.94
N ILE A 95 0.83 -5.11 20.65
CA ILE A 95 2.11 -4.51 20.27
C ILE A 95 2.14 -4.30 18.76
N PRO A 96 2.35 -3.06 18.27
CA PRO A 96 2.45 -2.83 16.84
C PRO A 96 3.62 -3.58 16.20
N PRO A 97 3.47 -4.11 14.96
CA PRO A 97 4.52 -4.88 14.29
C PRO A 97 5.87 -4.17 14.18
N SER A 98 5.89 -2.85 14.02
CA SER A 98 7.14 -2.07 14.01
C SER A 98 7.86 -2.07 15.36
N THR A 99 7.09 -1.98 16.45
CA THR A 99 7.64 -2.05 17.82
C THR A 99 8.20 -3.45 18.13
N GLU A 100 7.45 -4.49 17.76
CA GLU A 100 7.87 -5.88 17.92
C GLU A 100 9.18 -6.14 17.17
N ARG A 101 9.27 -5.70 15.92
CA ARG A 101 10.47 -5.84 15.09
C ARG A 101 11.68 -5.12 15.69
N ALA A 102 11.49 -3.89 16.20
CA ALA A 102 12.55 -3.14 16.89
C ALA A 102 13.04 -3.88 18.14
N GLN A 103 12.14 -4.42 18.95
CA GLN A 103 12.50 -5.21 20.12
C GLN A 103 13.26 -6.49 19.76
N GLN A 104 12.88 -7.17 18.69
CA GLN A 104 13.58 -8.36 18.20
C GLN A 104 15.01 -8.02 17.74
N MET A 105 15.21 -6.91 17.05
CA MET A 105 16.54 -6.45 16.64
C MET A 105 17.43 -6.13 17.82
N MET A 106 16.90 -5.50 18.87
CA MET A 106 17.64 -5.17 20.09
C MET A 106 18.01 -6.42 20.92
N ARG A 107 17.25 -7.52 20.79
CA ARG A 107 17.50 -8.77 21.53
C ARG A 107 18.50 -9.70 20.84
N LYS A 108 18.86 -9.47 19.56
CA LYS A 108 19.90 -10.25 18.90
C LYS A 108 21.27 -9.78 19.43
N PRO A 109 22.02 -10.64 20.16
CA PRO A 109 23.38 -10.30 20.58
C PRO A 109 24.27 -10.17 19.34
N GLY A 110 24.87 -9.02 19.18
CA GLY A 110 26.00 -8.74 18.30
C GLY A 110 25.96 -9.41 16.90
N ALA A 111 25.39 -8.72 15.94
CA ALA A 111 25.79 -8.93 14.57
C ALA A 111 26.95 -7.98 14.25
#